data_e64da7cdc8ece52d76499a6272288d28
#
_entry.id   e64da7cdc8ece52d76499a6272288d28
#
_cell.length_a   1.000
_cell.length_b   1.000
_cell.length_c   1.000
_cell.angle_alpha   90.00
_cell.angle_beta   90.00
_cell.angle_gamma   90.00
#
_symmetry.space_group_name_H-M   'P 1'
#
loop_
_entity.id
_entity.type
_entity.pdbx_description
1 polymer ?
#
loop_
_entity_poly.entity_id
_entity_poly.type
_entity_poly.pdbx_seq_one_letter_code
_entity_poly.pdbx_strand_id
1 'polypeptide(L)'
;MAHTQERDLEKSSANSYVRFDADVPVEYENGDTWYARAQRWAEKNYMEPRSIERVPEDERTDTSLINVCTMWLSPNMVMGHFAVGILGKAIYGLGVVDAMLVILFANLLGMMPTCFFSCFGPVFGLRQMVLGRFWFGAYGIRLVSAIACLSGLGWATVNVIVGAELIHAVNTDVPGWAGIIIIAFCTFLITLFGYKVVHYYERYSWIPNFIVYLILLGTFVHSGAYVHIPMGTGSSEVSGVLSFFSVVFGTAISWGPMAADYTVYHPPTESKVKIFFATWLGLIFPSVFTEWISVIVMSATGLDPNATDNIYLNGYNDSGAGGLIGAVLIPHLGNFGRFCLVIMALSTVANNCPNIYSVTLNIKVIGRWTRVVPRFIWALIAAIAYSIIAIEGYSHFESVLNNFMNFIAYWATIYSSVALTDHFVFRRGFGGYNVDDYNKPEKLPIGFAAIFSFLCGCVGVALGMSQTWFTGPLAKHGDIGFEMGLIFTVAALLVSRPVEKHFFKR
;
A
#
# COMPACT_ATOMS: atom_id res chain seq x y z
N MET A 1 -16.42 16.55 -57.18
CA MET A 1 -17.06 17.19 -56.02
C MET A 1 -17.74 16.20 -55.06
N ALA A 2 -18.21 15.02 -55.49
CA ALA A 2 -18.83 14.05 -54.55
C ALA A 2 -17.84 13.33 -53.62
N HIS A 3 -16.62 13.03 -54.08
CA HIS A 3 -15.60 12.33 -53.30
C HIS A 3 -14.97 13.16 -52.13
N THR A 4 -15.11 14.47 -52.20
CA THR A 4 -14.58 15.36 -51.13
C THR A 4 -15.59 15.49 -49.96
N GLN A 5 -16.89 15.43 -50.25
CA GLN A 5 -17.95 15.51 -49.24
C GLN A 5 -18.08 14.25 -48.40
N GLU A 6 -17.82 13.06 -48.97
CA GLU A 6 -17.81 11.81 -48.17
C GLU A 6 -16.63 11.75 -47.20
N ARG A 7 -15.45 12.26 -47.57
CA ARG A 7 -14.30 12.35 -46.65
C ARG A 7 -14.52 13.31 -45.46
N ASP A 8 -15.28 14.39 -45.68
CA ASP A 8 -15.56 15.37 -44.62
C ASP A 8 -16.68 14.90 -43.71
N LEU A 9 -17.61 14.09 -44.20
CA LEU A 9 -18.65 13.44 -43.39
C LEU A 9 -18.08 12.28 -42.55
N GLU A 10 -17.15 11.50 -43.07
CA GLU A 10 -16.41 10.49 -42.26
C GLU A 10 -15.55 11.14 -41.16
N LYS A 11 -14.92 12.28 -41.44
CA LYS A 11 -14.19 13.04 -40.41
C LYS A 11 -15.09 13.69 -39.35
N SER A 12 -16.33 14.07 -39.73
CA SER A 12 -17.30 14.68 -38.78
C SER A 12 -17.97 13.66 -37.89
N SER A 13 -18.21 12.41 -38.36
CA SER A 13 -18.79 11.35 -37.52
C SER A 13 -17.77 10.68 -36.59
N ALA A 14 -16.46 10.80 -36.86
CA ALA A 14 -15.38 10.28 -36.03
C ALA A 14 -15.14 11.08 -34.74
N ASN A 15 -15.78 12.24 -34.58
CA ASN A 15 -15.47 13.18 -33.50
C ASN A 15 -16.42 13.14 -32.30
N SER A 16 -17.37 12.19 -32.23
CA SER A 16 -18.33 12.12 -31.12
C SER A 16 -18.17 10.91 -30.18
N TYR A 17 -17.23 10.00 -30.44
CA TYR A 17 -16.93 8.92 -29.51
C TYR A 17 -15.65 9.26 -28.73
N VAL A 18 -15.78 9.34 -27.42
CA VAL A 18 -14.66 9.43 -26.48
C VAL A 18 -13.85 8.12 -26.60
N ARG A 19 -12.96 8.04 -27.59
CA ARG A 19 -11.96 6.97 -27.66
C ARG A 19 -11.02 7.13 -26.47
N PHE A 20 -11.01 6.13 -25.62
CA PHE A 20 -9.92 5.90 -24.69
C PHE A 20 -8.79 5.22 -25.48
N ASP A 21 -8.16 5.94 -26.40
CA ASP A 21 -7.00 5.44 -27.12
C ASP A 21 -5.83 5.41 -26.15
N ALA A 22 -5.45 4.22 -25.69
CA ALA A 22 -4.21 3.99 -24.96
C ALA A 22 -3.04 3.79 -25.92
N ASP A 23 -3.32 3.48 -27.18
CA ASP A 23 -2.36 3.36 -28.26
C ASP A 23 -2.20 4.66 -29.07
N VAL A 24 -2.66 5.78 -28.56
CA VAL A 24 -2.14 7.05 -29.04
C VAL A 24 -0.70 7.07 -28.56
N PRO A 25 0.30 6.94 -29.47
CA PRO A 25 1.67 7.31 -29.17
C PRO A 25 1.52 8.68 -28.51
N VAL A 26 2.07 8.81 -27.32
CA VAL A 26 1.83 9.95 -26.46
C VAL A 26 2.01 11.16 -27.36
N GLU A 27 0.94 11.92 -27.66
CA GLU A 27 0.93 13.10 -28.55
C GLU A 27 2.02 14.14 -28.19
N TYR A 28 2.73 13.86 -27.08
CA TYR A 28 3.87 14.62 -26.57
C TYR A 28 5.16 14.38 -27.36
N GLU A 29 5.31 13.28 -28.09
CA GLU A 29 6.54 13.00 -28.84
C GLU A 29 6.78 14.06 -29.92
N ASN A 30 5.70 14.66 -30.46
CA ASN A 30 5.75 15.64 -31.52
C ASN A 30 5.24 17.04 -31.15
N GLY A 31 4.75 17.24 -29.91
CA GLY A 31 4.21 18.54 -29.47
C GLY A 31 5.31 19.47 -28.89
N ASP A 32 5.10 20.78 -29.05
CA ASP A 32 6.04 21.80 -28.54
C ASP A 32 5.58 22.40 -27.19
N THR A 33 4.71 21.67 -26.47
CA THR A 33 4.23 22.04 -25.14
C THR A 33 5.33 21.88 -24.08
N TRP A 34 5.23 22.67 -22.98
CA TRP A 34 6.24 22.61 -21.91
C TRP A 34 6.35 21.21 -21.28
N TYR A 35 5.23 20.47 -21.15
CA TYR A 35 5.23 19.12 -20.57
C TYR A 35 5.77 18.07 -21.54
N ALA A 36 5.60 18.24 -22.87
CA ALA A 36 6.27 17.39 -23.86
C ALA A 36 7.80 17.57 -23.81
N ARG A 37 8.26 18.82 -23.62
CA ARG A 37 9.68 19.09 -23.40
C ARG A 37 10.18 18.50 -22.10
N ALA A 38 9.41 18.60 -21.03
CA ALA A 38 9.72 18.00 -19.73
C ALA A 38 9.76 16.47 -19.80
N GLN A 39 8.85 15.84 -20.54
CA GLN A 39 8.85 14.39 -20.76
C GLN A 39 10.08 13.94 -21.54
N ARG A 40 10.40 14.56 -22.66
CA ARG A 40 11.62 14.27 -23.44
C ARG A 40 12.91 14.49 -22.63
N TRP A 41 12.91 15.51 -21.77
CA TRP A 41 14.03 15.73 -20.86
C TRP A 41 14.16 14.59 -19.84
N ALA A 42 13.03 14.13 -19.27
CA ALA A 42 13.01 13.02 -18.34
C ALA A 42 13.51 11.72 -18.97
N GLU A 43 13.04 11.39 -20.19
CA GLU A 43 13.48 10.22 -20.95
C GLU A 43 14.99 10.26 -21.25
N LYS A 44 15.50 11.41 -21.66
CA LYS A 44 16.91 11.61 -21.91
C LYS A 44 17.78 11.41 -20.64
N ASN A 45 17.19 11.61 -19.45
CA ASN A 45 17.86 11.44 -18.15
C ASN A 45 17.47 10.09 -17.48
N TYR A 46 17.16 9.07 -18.27
CA TYR A 46 16.89 7.71 -17.79
C TYR A 46 15.66 7.56 -16.88
N MET A 47 14.76 8.52 -16.86
CA MET A 47 13.48 8.40 -16.15
C MET A 47 12.52 7.52 -16.95
N GLU A 48 11.73 6.69 -16.28
CA GLU A 48 10.81 5.77 -16.93
C GLU A 48 9.70 6.52 -17.69
N PRO A 49 9.60 6.38 -19.03
CA PRO A 49 8.57 7.04 -19.82
C PRO A 49 7.23 6.32 -19.76
N ARG A 50 7.24 4.99 -19.61
CA ARG A 50 6.03 4.15 -19.63
C ARG A 50 5.15 4.41 -18.40
N SER A 51 3.85 4.45 -18.63
CA SER A 51 2.86 4.78 -17.63
C SER A 51 1.87 3.61 -17.42
N ILE A 52 0.66 3.75 -17.94
CA ILE A 52 -0.45 2.80 -17.76
C ILE A 52 -0.69 1.91 -18.98
N GLU A 53 0.16 2.01 -19.99
CA GLU A 53 0.11 1.22 -21.22
C GLU A 53 0.45 -0.24 -20.89
N ARG A 54 -0.11 -1.16 -21.69
CA ARG A 54 0.22 -2.58 -21.61
C ARG A 54 1.71 -2.79 -21.94
N VAL A 55 2.40 -3.57 -21.13
CA VAL A 55 3.78 -3.98 -21.41
C VAL A 55 3.73 -5.05 -22.51
N PRO A 56 4.37 -4.84 -23.68
CA PRO A 56 4.45 -5.83 -24.75
C PRO A 56 5.17 -7.10 -24.29
N GLU A 57 4.88 -8.23 -24.91
CA GLU A 57 5.41 -9.53 -24.47
C GLU A 57 6.92 -9.64 -24.64
N ASP A 58 7.48 -9.03 -25.70
CA ASP A 58 8.91 -8.96 -25.99
C ASP A 58 9.70 -8.14 -24.96
N GLU A 59 9.06 -7.24 -24.24
CA GLU A 59 9.67 -6.46 -23.16
C GLU A 59 9.55 -7.12 -21.76
N ARG A 60 8.77 -8.20 -21.64
CA ARG A 60 8.58 -8.95 -20.39
C ARG A 60 9.70 -9.98 -20.22
N THR A 61 10.86 -9.50 -19.85
CA THR A 61 12.11 -10.29 -19.82
C THR A 61 12.61 -10.64 -18.41
N ASP A 62 11.96 -10.13 -17.36
CA ASP A 62 12.36 -10.46 -15.98
C ASP A 62 11.86 -11.86 -15.59
N THR A 63 12.80 -12.80 -15.46
CA THR A 63 12.53 -14.19 -15.04
C THR A 63 12.92 -14.45 -13.59
N SER A 64 13.40 -13.44 -12.87
CA SER A 64 13.94 -13.59 -11.54
C SER A 64 12.85 -13.61 -10.46
N LEU A 65 12.53 -14.78 -9.93
CA LEU A 65 11.66 -14.91 -8.75
C LEU A 65 12.25 -14.27 -7.48
N ILE A 66 13.60 -14.17 -7.42
CA ILE A 66 14.28 -13.47 -6.33
C ILE A 66 13.92 -11.98 -6.39
N ASN A 67 13.83 -11.39 -7.57
CA ASN A 67 13.41 -10.00 -7.72
C ASN A 67 11.97 -9.80 -7.20
N VAL A 68 11.06 -10.74 -7.49
CA VAL A 68 9.69 -10.69 -6.93
C VAL A 68 9.73 -10.75 -5.40
N CYS A 69 10.46 -11.70 -4.85
CA CYS A 69 10.54 -11.87 -3.39
C CYS A 69 11.15 -10.62 -2.72
N THR A 70 12.29 -10.14 -3.20
CA THR A 70 13.00 -8.99 -2.59
C THR A 70 12.25 -7.68 -2.76
N MET A 71 11.50 -7.52 -3.87
CA MET A 71 10.62 -6.37 -4.09
C MET A 71 9.55 -6.23 -3.00
N TRP A 72 9.08 -7.34 -2.43
CA TRP A 72 8.14 -7.32 -1.31
C TRP A 72 8.82 -7.38 0.05
N LEU A 73 10.00 -8.00 0.13
CA LEU A 73 10.75 -8.13 1.38
C LEU A 73 11.25 -6.77 1.89
N SER A 74 11.82 -5.96 1.02
CA SER A 74 12.38 -4.66 1.40
C SER A 74 11.37 -3.68 1.97
N PRO A 75 10.23 -3.39 1.29
CA PRO A 75 9.27 -2.42 1.81
C PRO A 75 8.51 -2.92 3.05
N ASN A 76 8.63 -4.20 3.41
CA ASN A 76 8.03 -4.73 4.62
C ASN A 76 9.05 -4.98 5.76
N MET A 77 10.37 -4.96 5.47
CA MET A 77 11.45 -5.00 6.48
C MET A 77 11.78 -3.60 6.99
N VAL A 78 10.78 -2.85 7.40
CA VAL A 78 10.88 -1.42 7.71
C VAL A 78 10.20 -1.03 9.01
N MET A 79 10.54 0.16 9.48
CA MET A 79 10.00 0.69 10.73
C MET A 79 8.48 0.94 10.72
N GLY A 80 7.85 1.11 9.56
CA GLY A 80 6.39 1.21 9.47
C GLY A 80 5.67 -0.02 10.02
N HIS A 81 6.16 -1.24 9.72
CA HIS A 81 5.62 -2.48 10.28
C HIS A 81 5.92 -2.63 11.77
N PHE A 82 7.10 -2.21 12.22
CA PHE A 82 7.42 -2.17 13.65
C PHE A 82 6.43 -1.28 14.41
N ALA A 83 6.10 -0.10 13.88
CA ALA A 83 5.12 0.81 14.49
C ALA A 83 3.72 0.19 14.58
N VAL A 84 3.31 -0.62 13.59
CA VAL A 84 2.02 -1.34 13.64
C VAL A 84 1.98 -2.34 14.78
N GLY A 85 3.03 -3.14 14.99
CA GLY A 85 3.07 -4.12 16.08
C GLY A 85 3.01 -3.51 17.48
N ILE A 86 3.56 -2.29 17.67
CA ILE A 86 3.45 -1.53 18.93
C ILE A 86 1.98 -1.30 19.33
N LEU A 87 1.09 -1.05 18.36
CA LEU A 87 -0.32 -0.72 18.64
C LEU A 87 -1.06 -1.81 19.42
N GLY A 88 -0.64 -3.06 19.30
CA GLY A 88 -1.21 -4.18 20.02
C GLY A 88 -1.25 -3.94 21.53
N LYS A 89 -0.16 -3.42 22.10
CA LYS A 89 -0.11 -3.02 23.50
C LYS A 89 -0.57 -1.57 23.70
N ALA A 90 -0.04 -0.62 22.92
CA ALA A 90 -0.23 0.81 23.16
C ALA A 90 -1.69 1.25 23.11
N ILE A 91 -2.46 0.74 22.15
CA ILE A 91 -3.87 1.12 21.94
C ILE A 91 -4.82 0.03 22.45
N TYR A 92 -4.50 -1.23 22.22
CA TYR A 92 -5.44 -2.33 22.45
C TYR A 92 -5.20 -3.07 23.76
N GLY A 93 -4.11 -2.77 24.48
CA GLY A 93 -3.79 -3.35 25.78
C GLY A 93 -3.55 -4.86 25.77
N LEU A 94 -3.20 -5.42 24.59
CA LEU A 94 -2.97 -6.85 24.41
C LEU A 94 -1.66 -7.30 25.09
N GLY A 95 -1.63 -8.54 25.55
CA GLY A 95 -0.44 -9.19 26.03
C GLY A 95 0.50 -9.58 24.86
N VAL A 96 1.64 -10.18 25.19
CA VAL A 96 2.64 -10.51 24.17
C VAL A 96 2.15 -11.64 23.26
N VAL A 97 1.56 -12.70 23.84
CA VAL A 97 1.19 -13.90 23.06
C VAL A 97 0.00 -13.65 22.16
N ASP A 98 -1.04 -13.01 22.66
CA ASP A 98 -2.23 -12.65 21.90
C ASP A 98 -1.91 -11.68 20.77
N ALA A 99 -1.11 -10.62 21.03
CA ALA A 99 -0.66 -9.72 19.98
C ALA A 99 0.15 -10.44 18.89
N MET A 100 1.08 -11.36 19.25
CA MET A 100 1.85 -12.15 18.29
C MET A 100 0.98 -13.10 17.47
N LEU A 101 -0.05 -13.72 18.07
CA LEU A 101 -0.99 -14.57 17.36
C LEU A 101 -1.86 -13.77 16.37
N VAL A 102 -2.36 -12.61 16.81
CA VAL A 102 -3.10 -11.70 15.94
C VAL A 102 -2.25 -11.31 14.72
N ILE A 103 -1.01 -10.88 14.95
CA ILE A 103 -0.07 -10.51 13.88
C ILE A 103 0.10 -11.65 12.88
N LEU A 104 0.34 -12.89 13.37
CA LEU A 104 0.54 -14.04 12.49
C LEU A 104 -0.68 -14.30 11.61
N PHE A 105 -1.87 -14.43 12.20
CA PHE A 105 -3.05 -14.84 11.46
C PHE A 105 -3.61 -13.72 10.58
N ALA A 106 -3.55 -12.46 11.03
CA ALA A 106 -4.00 -11.33 10.23
C ALA A 106 -3.12 -11.10 9.00
N ASN A 107 -1.78 -11.21 9.14
CA ASN A 107 -0.87 -11.16 7.99
C ASN A 107 -1.09 -12.34 7.03
N LEU A 108 -1.20 -13.57 7.53
CA LEU A 108 -1.47 -14.74 6.70
C LEU A 108 -2.72 -14.55 5.84
N LEU A 109 -3.79 -14.04 6.42
CA LEU A 109 -5.05 -13.84 5.72
C LEU A 109 -5.01 -12.61 4.79
N GLY A 110 -4.51 -11.47 5.29
CA GLY A 110 -4.54 -10.20 4.58
C GLY A 110 -3.63 -10.13 3.35
N MET A 111 -2.57 -10.94 3.31
CA MET A 111 -1.65 -10.98 2.16
C MET A 111 -2.14 -11.85 1.00
N MET A 112 -3.12 -12.74 1.22
CA MET A 112 -3.62 -13.65 0.17
C MET A 112 -4.12 -12.92 -1.09
N PRO A 113 -4.93 -11.85 -1.00
CA PRO A 113 -5.34 -11.08 -2.17
C PRO A 113 -4.16 -10.48 -2.92
N THR A 114 -3.17 -9.93 -2.23
CA THR A 114 -1.95 -9.35 -2.82
C THR A 114 -1.17 -10.39 -3.62
N CYS A 115 -0.93 -11.57 -3.04
CA CYS A 115 -0.24 -12.67 -3.70
C CYS A 115 -0.99 -13.13 -4.96
N PHE A 116 -2.32 -13.18 -4.88
CA PHE A 116 -3.13 -13.55 -6.03
C PHE A 116 -3.10 -12.48 -7.13
N PHE A 117 -3.23 -11.20 -6.78
CA PHE A 117 -3.17 -10.11 -7.75
C PHE A 117 -1.79 -9.97 -8.41
N SER A 118 -0.71 -10.32 -7.73
CA SER A 118 0.62 -10.39 -8.34
C SER A 118 0.69 -11.33 -9.54
N CYS A 119 -0.17 -12.36 -9.59
CA CYS A 119 -0.23 -13.28 -10.73
C CYS A 119 -0.80 -12.64 -12.01
N PHE A 120 -1.51 -11.51 -11.91
CA PHE A 120 -2.12 -10.84 -13.07
C PHE A 120 -1.09 -10.10 -13.93
N GLY A 121 -0.02 -9.58 -13.34
CA GLY A 121 1.04 -8.87 -14.06
C GLY A 121 1.62 -9.70 -15.20
N PRO A 122 2.20 -10.89 -14.95
CA PRO A 122 2.73 -11.76 -15.99
C PRO A 122 1.70 -12.18 -17.03
N VAL A 123 0.47 -12.51 -16.61
CA VAL A 123 -0.58 -12.98 -17.52
C VAL A 123 -1.01 -11.90 -18.49
N PHE A 124 -1.22 -10.67 -18.02
CA PHE A 124 -1.85 -9.63 -18.84
C PHE A 124 -0.91 -8.51 -19.26
N GLY A 125 0.20 -8.29 -18.55
CA GLY A 125 1.11 -7.17 -18.77
C GLY A 125 0.46 -5.81 -18.43
N LEU A 126 -0.53 -5.79 -17.54
CA LEU A 126 -1.29 -4.60 -17.18
C LEU A 126 -1.06 -4.24 -15.70
N ARG A 127 -1.02 -2.94 -15.43
CA ARG A 127 -0.96 -2.39 -14.06
C ARG A 127 -2.25 -2.66 -13.29
N GLN A 128 -2.17 -2.73 -11.97
CA GLN A 128 -3.29 -3.17 -11.13
C GLN A 128 -4.56 -2.33 -11.32
N MET A 129 -4.45 -1.00 -11.32
CA MET A 129 -5.63 -0.14 -11.53
C MET A 129 -6.15 -0.14 -12.97
N VAL A 130 -5.31 -0.50 -13.95
CA VAL A 130 -5.77 -0.74 -15.33
C VAL A 130 -6.57 -2.04 -15.41
N LEU A 131 -6.11 -3.10 -14.74
CA LEU A 131 -6.87 -4.35 -14.58
C LEU A 131 -8.22 -4.11 -13.91
N GLY A 132 -8.27 -3.19 -12.96
CA GLY A 132 -9.50 -2.79 -12.29
C GLY A 132 -10.63 -2.34 -13.23
N ARG A 133 -10.32 -1.92 -14.47
CA ARG A 133 -11.33 -1.61 -15.49
C ARG A 133 -12.20 -2.80 -15.85
N PHE A 134 -11.65 -4.01 -15.80
CA PHE A 134 -12.40 -5.23 -16.05
C PHE A 134 -13.43 -5.55 -14.97
N TRP A 135 -13.21 -5.06 -13.75
CA TRP A 135 -14.06 -5.31 -12.59
C TRP A 135 -15.02 -4.15 -12.31
N PHE A 136 -14.50 -2.92 -12.34
CA PHE A 136 -15.22 -1.69 -11.99
C PHE A 136 -15.70 -0.88 -13.20
N GLY A 137 -15.37 -1.33 -14.42
CA GLY A 137 -15.62 -0.56 -15.63
C GLY A 137 -14.68 0.64 -15.80
N ALA A 138 -14.77 1.29 -16.96
CA ALA A 138 -13.88 2.40 -17.32
C ALA A 138 -14.07 3.65 -16.44
N TYR A 139 -15.25 3.85 -15.86
CA TYR A 139 -15.57 5.01 -15.04
C TYR A 139 -15.46 4.71 -13.54
N GLY A 140 -15.96 3.56 -13.09
CA GLY A 140 -15.94 3.18 -11.68
C GLY A 140 -14.53 3.06 -11.12
N ILE A 141 -13.59 2.57 -11.92
CA ILE A 141 -12.19 2.45 -11.51
C ILE A 141 -11.51 3.80 -11.20
N ARG A 142 -12.02 4.91 -11.72
CA ARG A 142 -11.47 6.24 -11.43
C ARG A 142 -11.64 6.62 -9.96
N LEU A 143 -12.82 6.31 -9.38
CA LEU A 143 -13.08 6.51 -7.96
C LEU A 143 -12.14 5.64 -7.12
N VAL A 144 -12.03 4.35 -7.46
CA VAL A 144 -11.15 3.41 -6.76
C VAL A 144 -9.69 3.84 -6.85
N SER A 145 -9.22 4.31 -8.04
CA SER A 145 -7.87 4.84 -8.21
C SER A 145 -7.61 6.09 -7.35
N ALA A 146 -8.60 6.96 -7.18
CA ALA A 146 -8.47 8.11 -6.30
C ALA A 146 -8.31 7.68 -4.83
N ILE A 147 -9.08 6.68 -4.37
CA ILE A 147 -8.94 6.10 -3.03
C ILE A 147 -7.56 5.44 -2.87
N ALA A 148 -7.08 4.72 -3.88
CA ALA A 148 -5.75 4.12 -3.88
C ALA A 148 -4.63 5.18 -3.80
N CYS A 149 -4.78 6.33 -4.46
CA CYS A 149 -3.86 7.46 -4.31
C CYS A 149 -3.84 8.01 -2.88
N LEU A 150 -5.02 8.20 -2.27
CA LEU A 150 -5.12 8.64 -0.87
C LEU A 150 -4.44 7.65 0.08
N SER A 151 -4.60 6.34 -0.16
CA SER A 151 -3.93 5.30 0.64
C SER A 151 -2.42 5.34 0.50
N GLY A 152 -1.90 5.53 -0.72
CA GLY A 152 -0.45 5.66 -0.92
C GLY A 152 0.13 6.92 -0.27
N LEU A 153 -0.61 8.04 -0.29
CA LEU A 153 -0.22 9.26 0.44
C LEU A 153 -0.25 9.06 1.95
N GLY A 154 -1.24 8.34 2.48
CA GLY A 154 -1.34 8.02 3.90
C GLY A 154 -0.17 7.14 4.36
N TRP A 155 0.19 6.09 3.60
CA TRP A 155 1.38 5.28 3.89
C TRP A 155 2.66 6.12 3.85
N ALA A 156 2.79 7.02 2.87
CA ALA A 156 3.95 7.90 2.80
C ALA A 156 4.02 8.84 4.02
N THR A 157 2.88 9.33 4.48
CA THR A 157 2.76 10.12 5.71
C THR A 157 3.25 9.34 6.93
N VAL A 158 2.75 8.12 7.14
CA VAL A 158 3.18 7.24 8.24
C VAL A 158 4.70 7.01 8.22
N ASN A 159 5.24 6.66 7.06
CA ASN A 159 6.65 6.35 6.94
C ASN A 159 7.58 7.55 7.22
N VAL A 160 7.21 8.75 6.77
CA VAL A 160 8.06 9.93 7.05
C VAL A 160 7.96 10.36 8.51
N ILE A 161 6.83 10.14 9.19
CA ILE A 161 6.71 10.39 10.62
C ILE A 161 7.61 9.44 11.41
N VAL A 162 7.51 8.13 11.17
CA VAL A 162 8.34 7.12 11.85
C VAL A 162 9.83 7.35 11.58
N GLY A 163 10.19 7.71 10.33
CA GLY A 163 11.55 8.09 10.00
C GLY A 163 12.04 9.33 10.77
N ALA A 164 11.15 10.31 10.97
CA ALA A 164 11.46 11.51 11.72
C ALA A 164 11.60 11.24 13.23
N GLU A 165 10.78 10.37 13.83
CA GLU A 165 10.92 9.90 15.20
C GLU A 165 12.30 9.27 15.45
N LEU A 166 12.76 8.44 14.51
CA LEU A 166 14.10 7.85 14.58
C LEU A 166 15.23 8.88 14.47
N ILE A 167 15.09 9.86 13.58
CA ILE A 167 16.08 10.95 13.44
C ILE A 167 16.12 11.79 14.72
N HIS A 168 14.95 12.09 15.30
CA HIS A 168 14.86 12.80 16.57
C HIS A 168 15.52 11.99 17.70
N ALA A 169 15.30 10.68 17.77
CA ALA A 169 15.97 9.81 18.75
C ALA A 169 17.50 9.75 18.58
N VAL A 170 18.04 9.96 17.38
CA VAL A 170 19.50 10.11 17.15
C VAL A 170 20.04 11.42 17.75
N ASN A 171 19.32 12.51 17.55
CA ASN A 171 19.64 13.82 18.07
C ASN A 171 18.36 14.62 18.35
N THR A 172 18.06 14.84 19.62
CA THR A 172 16.88 15.56 20.11
C THR A 172 16.81 17.03 19.68
N ASP A 173 17.93 17.62 19.23
CA ASP A 173 17.94 18.98 18.66
C ASP A 173 17.29 19.06 17.26
N VAL A 174 17.12 17.92 16.58
CA VAL A 174 16.46 17.87 15.27
C VAL A 174 14.94 17.82 15.47
N PRO A 175 14.20 18.86 15.09
CA PRO A 175 12.75 18.86 15.23
C PRO A 175 12.09 17.88 14.25
N GLY A 176 10.93 17.31 14.61
CA GLY A 176 10.23 16.30 13.82
C GLY A 176 9.96 16.73 12.35
N TRP A 177 9.59 18.00 12.13
CA TRP A 177 9.37 18.51 10.76
C TRP A 177 10.63 18.42 9.88
N ALA A 178 11.84 18.62 10.46
CA ALA A 178 13.09 18.51 9.69
C ALA A 178 13.37 17.04 9.31
N GLY A 179 13.13 16.10 10.22
CA GLY A 179 13.20 14.67 9.93
C GLY A 179 12.24 14.25 8.82
N ILE A 180 10.99 14.75 8.84
CA ILE A 180 10.00 14.52 7.78
C ILE A 180 10.51 14.97 6.43
N ILE A 181 11.06 16.20 6.33
CA ILE A 181 11.59 16.74 5.07
C ILE A 181 12.78 15.92 4.56
N ILE A 182 13.68 15.49 5.45
CA ILE A 182 14.84 14.65 5.08
C ILE A 182 14.36 13.34 4.44
N ILE A 183 13.45 12.60 5.08
CA ILE A 183 12.95 11.33 4.56
C ILE A 183 12.16 11.54 3.26
N ALA A 184 11.33 12.58 3.20
CA ALA A 184 10.56 12.92 2.00
C ALA A 184 11.46 13.23 0.81
N PHE A 185 12.53 13.98 1.02
CA PHE A 185 13.52 14.31 0.00
C PHE A 185 14.26 13.05 -0.50
N CYS A 186 14.70 12.17 0.39
CA CYS A 186 15.34 10.91 0.03
C CYS A 186 14.38 10.03 -0.81
N THR A 187 13.13 9.91 -0.40
CA THR A 187 12.09 9.19 -1.15
C THR A 187 11.89 9.78 -2.55
N PHE A 188 11.76 11.10 -2.63
CA PHE A 188 11.57 11.79 -3.91
C PHE A 188 12.73 11.52 -4.87
N LEU A 189 13.97 11.61 -4.41
CA LEU A 189 15.16 11.35 -5.24
C LEU A 189 15.15 9.95 -5.85
N ILE A 190 14.80 8.91 -5.07
CA ILE A 190 14.77 7.52 -5.57
C ILE A 190 13.61 7.30 -6.53
N THR A 191 12.41 7.79 -6.19
CA THR A 191 11.21 7.61 -7.04
C THR A 191 11.26 8.37 -8.36
N LEU A 192 12.09 9.39 -8.44
CA LEU A 192 12.29 10.20 -9.65
C LEU A 192 12.73 9.32 -10.85
N PHE A 193 13.63 8.36 -10.61
CA PHE A 193 14.23 7.52 -11.65
C PHE A 193 13.35 6.32 -12.06
N GLY A 194 12.29 5.98 -11.31
CA GLY A 194 11.28 5.01 -11.71
C GLY A 194 11.65 3.53 -11.49
N TYR A 195 10.97 2.63 -12.22
CA TYR A 195 10.93 1.19 -11.98
C TYR A 195 12.32 0.55 -11.76
N LYS A 196 13.27 0.78 -12.66
CA LYS A 196 14.59 0.14 -12.60
C LYS A 196 15.38 0.50 -11.33
N VAL A 197 15.36 1.78 -10.95
CA VAL A 197 16.08 2.26 -9.76
C VAL A 197 15.37 1.80 -8.50
N VAL A 198 14.05 1.87 -8.45
CA VAL A 198 13.27 1.35 -7.33
C VAL A 198 13.55 -0.14 -7.13
N HIS A 199 13.48 -0.97 -8.19
CA HIS A 199 13.78 -2.40 -8.08
C HIS A 199 15.23 -2.71 -7.68
N TYR A 200 16.20 -1.93 -8.18
CA TYR A 200 17.59 -2.09 -7.77
C TYR A 200 17.79 -1.75 -6.29
N TYR A 201 17.17 -0.67 -5.83
CA TYR A 201 17.19 -0.27 -4.43
C TYR A 201 16.52 -1.33 -3.54
N GLU A 202 15.32 -1.77 -3.89
CA GLU A 202 14.57 -2.78 -3.13
C GLU A 202 15.28 -4.16 -3.08
N ARG A 203 16.12 -4.45 -4.05
CA ARG A 203 16.88 -5.69 -4.04
C ARG A 203 17.84 -5.81 -2.86
N TYR A 204 18.37 -4.70 -2.37
CA TYR A 204 19.46 -4.69 -1.38
C TYR A 204 19.13 -3.95 -0.09
N SER A 205 18.16 -3.04 -0.08
CA SER A 205 17.88 -2.16 1.07
C SER A 205 17.42 -2.92 2.33
N TRP A 206 16.84 -4.11 2.17
CA TRP A 206 16.43 -4.95 3.30
C TRP A 206 17.61 -5.51 4.10
N ILE A 207 18.79 -5.71 3.48
CA ILE A 207 19.93 -6.35 4.12
C ILE A 207 20.43 -5.56 5.34
N PRO A 208 20.77 -4.26 5.22
CA PRO A 208 21.18 -3.50 6.39
C PRO A 208 20.07 -3.41 7.45
N ASN A 209 18.83 -3.30 7.04
CA ASN A 209 17.70 -3.26 7.97
C ASN A 209 17.57 -4.57 8.76
N PHE A 210 17.63 -5.71 8.09
CA PHE A 210 17.58 -7.02 8.73
C PHE A 210 18.71 -7.19 9.75
N ILE A 211 19.93 -6.78 9.40
CA ILE A 211 21.08 -6.81 10.31
C ILE A 211 20.81 -5.95 11.54
N VAL A 212 20.28 -4.73 11.36
CA VAL A 212 19.97 -3.84 12.48
C VAL A 212 18.85 -4.39 13.36
N TYR A 213 17.83 -5.05 12.79
CA TYR A 213 16.81 -5.73 13.59
C TYR A 213 17.39 -6.90 14.41
N LEU A 214 18.35 -7.64 13.89
CA LEU A 214 19.06 -8.67 14.67
C LEU A 214 19.91 -8.06 15.79
N ILE A 215 20.57 -6.93 15.54
CA ILE A 215 21.31 -6.17 16.56
C ILE A 215 20.34 -5.66 17.63
N LEU A 216 19.20 -5.08 17.24
CA LEU A 216 18.15 -4.64 18.17
C LEU A 216 17.68 -5.78 19.07
N LEU A 217 17.33 -6.93 18.46
CA LEU A 217 16.87 -8.10 19.21
C LEU A 217 17.96 -8.61 20.15
N GLY A 218 19.20 -8.75 19.68
CA GLY A 218 20.33 -9.19 20.50
C GLY A 218 20.61 -8.24 21.67
N THR A 219 20.61 -6.93 21.45
CA THR A 219 20.80 -5.90 22.47
C THR A 219 19.64 -5.97 23.49
N PHE A 220 18.40 -6.08 23.00
CA PHE A 220 17.23 -6.18 23.87
C PHE A 220 17.25 -7.42 24.76
N VAL A 221 17.58 -8.58 24.21
CA VAL A 221 17.73 -9.83 24.99
C VAL A 221 18.85 -9.68 26.04
N HIS A 222 19.99 -9.07 25.66
CA HIS A 222 21.11 -8.84 26.58
C HIS A 222 20.73 -7.87 27.71
N SER A 223 19.88 -6.90 27.46
CA SER A 223 19.44 -5.91 28.48
C SER A 223 18.59 -6.54 29.59
N GLY A 224 17.99 -7.70 29.35
CA GLY A 224 17.05 -8.34 30.29
C GLY A 224 15.74 -7.55 30.51
N ALA A 225 15.44 -6.58 29.66
CA ALA A 225 14.32 -5.67 29.82
C ALA A 225 12.93 -6.26 29.47
N TYR A 226 12.90 -7.52 29.02
CA TYR A 226 11.65 -8.20 28.69
C TYR A 226 10.74 -8.31 29.94
N VAL A 227 9.50 -7.83 29.80
CA VAL A 227 8.45 -7.98 30.81
C VAL A 227 7.35 -8.86 30.21
N HIS A 228 7.02 -9.93 30.92
CA HIS A 228 5.88 -10.77 30.51
C HIS A 228 4.57 -10.01 30.76
N ILE A 229 3.87 -9.68 29.68
CA ILE A 229 2.53 -9.10 29.72
C ILE A 229 1.56 -10.24 29.45
N PRO A 230 0.74 -10.66 30.41
CA PRO A 230 -0.17 -11.77 30.25
C PRO A 230 -1.28 -11.46 29.27
N MET A 231 -1.89 -12.49 28.69
CA MET A 231 -3.11 -12.35 27.91
C MET A 231 -4.23 -11.80 28.80
N GLY A 232 -5.04 -10.92 28.21
CA GLY A 232 -6.23 -10.40 28.87
C GLY A 232 -7.34 -11.45 28.98
N THR A 233 -8.47 -11.06 29.52
CA THR A 233 -9.65 -11.95 29.66
C THR A 233 -10.96 -11.19 29.44
N GLY A 234 -12.00 -11.90 29.00
CA GLY A 234 -13.35 -11.35 28.87
C GLY A 234 -13.56 -10.49 27.64
N SER A 235 -14.55 -9.59 27.70
CA SER A 235 -14.98 -8.79 26.54
C SER A 235 -13.95 -7.76 26.10
N SER A 236 -13.12 -7.26 27.01
CA SER A 236 -12.05 -6.29 26.68
C SER A 236 -10.99 -6.94 25.80
N GLU A 237 -10.58 -8.17 26.14
CA GLU A 237 -9.64 -8.95 25.32
C GLU A 237 -10.18 -9.24 23.94
N VAL A 238 -11.43 -9.70 23.84
CA VAL A 238 -12.08 -9.95 22.53
C VAL A 238 -12.11 -8.68 21.69
N SER A 239 -12.44 -7.54 22.29
CA SER A 239 -12.47 -6.24 21.61
C SER A 239 -11.07 -5.82 21.14
N GLY A 240 -10.05 -5.99 21.96
CA GLY A 240 -8.66 -5.70 21.61
C GLY A 240 -8.18 -6.58 20.45
N VAL A 241 -8.41 -7.89 20.54
CA VAL A 241 -8.03 -8.87 19.49
C VAL A 241 -8.69 -8.55 18.16
N LEU A 242 -10.02 -8.34 18.11
CA LEU A 242 -10.74 -8.05 16.89
C LEU A 242 -10.28 -6.72 16.25
N SER A 243 -10.14 -5.68 17.08
CA SER A 243 -9.74 -4.37 16.58
C SER A 243 -8.28 -4.33 16.13
N PHE A 244 -7.37 -4.98 16.85
CA PHE A 244 -5.98 -5.10 16.42
C PHE A 244 -5.84 -5.99 15.18
N PHE A 245 -6.67 -7.04 15.05
CA PHE A 245 -6.72 -7.86 13.85
C PHE A 245 -7.07 -7.02 12.63
N SER A 246 -8.06 -6.11 12.74
CA SER A 246 -8.41 -5.18 11.66
C SER A 246 -7.24 -4.30 11.23
N VAL A 247 -6.46 -3.77 12.18
CA VAL A 247 -5.27 -2.93 11.90
C VAL A 247 -4.19 -3.71 11.16
N VAL A 248 -3.80 -4.87 11.68
CA VAL A 248 -2.75 -5.71 11.04
C VAL A 248 -3.21 -6.23 9.69
N PHE A 249 -4.47 -6.66 9.58
CA PHE A 249 -5.07 -7.07 8.32
C PHE A 249 -5.07 -5.92 7.30
N GLY A 250 -5.38 -4.70 7.72
CA GLY A 250 -5.32 -3.49 6.89
C GLY A 250 -3.91 -3.25 6.34
N THR A 251 -2.89 -3.41 7.17
CA THR A 251 -1.49 -3.33 6.76
C THR A 251 -1.18 -4.37 5.68
N ALA A 252 -1.57 -5.62 5.90
CA ALA A 252 -1.29 -6.75 5.01
C ALA A 252 -1.99 -6.64 3.64
N ILE A 253 -3.27 -6.24 3.62
CA ILE A 253 -4.07 -6.15 2.38
C ILE A 253 -3.75 -4.88 1.57
N SER A 254 -3.07 -3.90 2.17
CA SER A 254 -2.79 -2.60 1.55
C SER A 254 -2.04 -2.67 0.23
N TRP A 255 -1.24 -3.72 0.01
CA TRP A 255 -0.49 -3.96 -1.21
C TRP A 255 -1.32 -4.49 -2.37
N GLY A 256 -2.52 -5.03 -2.12
CA GLY A 256 -3.41 -5.59 -3.14
C GLY A 256 -3.72 -4.65 -4.29
N PRO A 257 -4.09 -3.38 -4.04
CA PRO A 257 -4.39 -2.39 -5.07
C PRO A 257 -3.23 -1.99 -5.99
N MET A 258 -2.01 -2.51 -5.77
CA MET A 258 -0.83 -2.23 -6.60
C MET A 258 -0.01 -3.49 -6.93
N ALA A 259 -0.48 -4.67 -6.54
CA ALA A 259 0.30 -5.91 -6.60
C ALA A 259 0.81 -6.26 -8.00
N ALA A 260 -0.02 -6.12 -9.04
CA ALA A 260 0.38 -6.41 -10.42
C ALA A 260 1.40 -5.41 -10.97
N ASP A 261 1.54 -4.21 -10.39
CA ASP A 261 2.47 -3.18 -10.88
C ASP A 261 3.93 -3.63 -10.86
N TYR A 262 4.28 -4.54 -9.95
CA TYR A 262 5.63 -5.02 -9.73
C TYR A 262 5.96 -6.33 -10.43
N THR A 263 4.98 -6.92 -11.11
CA THR A 263 5.15 -8.20 -11.83
C THR A 263 4.86 -8.10 -13.33
N VAL A 264 4.52 -6.91 -13.85
CA VAL A 264 4.15 -6.70 -15.27
C VAL A 264 5.27 -7.01 -16.26
N TYR A 265 6.53 -6.98 -15.83
CA TYR A 265 7.69 -7.25 -16.68
C TYR A 265 8.12 -8.73 -16.67
N HIS A 266 7.39 -9.59 -15.94
CA HIS A 266 7.59 -11.04 -16.00
C HIS A 266 6.92 -11.63 -17.24
N PRO A 267 7.52 -12.66 -17.86
CA PRO A 267 6.98 -13.27 -19.07
C PRO A 267 5.66 -14.00 -18.80
N PRO A 268 4.75 -14.08 -19.79
CA PRO A 268 3.45 -14.76 -19.63
C PRO A 268 3.57 -16.27 -19.40
N THR A 269 4.73 -16.85 -19.69
CA THR A 269 5.06 -18.26 -19.46
C THR A 269 5.41 -18.58 -18.01
N GLU A 270 5.64 -17.55 -17.17
CA GLU A 270 6.01 -17.76 -15.77
C GLU A 270 4.86 -18.39 -14.97
N SER A 271 5.23 -19.32 -14.09
CA SER A 271 4.25 -20.04 -13.28
C SER A 271 3.57 -19.12 -12.27
N LYS A 272 2.24 -19.02 -12.33
CA LYS A 272 1.43 -18.27 -11.34
C LYS A 272 1.67 -18.73 -9.91
N VAL A 273 1.87 -20.03 -9.71
CA VAL A 273 2.15 -20.61 -8.39
C VAL A 273 3.49 -20.11 -7.85
N LYS A 274 4.53 -20.05 -8.70
CA LYS A 274 5.84 -19.53 -8.29
C LYS A 274 5.78 -18.03 -7.97
N ILE A 275 5.09 -17.23 -8.78
CA ILE A 275 4.87 -15.80 -8.50
C ILE A 275 4.10 -15.61 -7.19
N PHE A 276 3.03 -16.39 -6.96
CA PHE A 276 2.26 -16.34 -5.72
C PHE A 276 3.15 -16.59 -4.49
N PHE A 277 3.89 -17.70 -4.47
CA PHE A 277 4.71 -18.05 -3.32
C PHE A 277 5.95 -17.15 -3.16
N ALA A 278 6.54 -16.64 -4.25
CA ALA A 278 7.61 -15.65 -4.16
C ALA A 278 7.11 -14.33 -3.53
N THR A 279 5.93 -13.87 -3.94
CA THR A 279 5.26 -12.71 -3.32
C THR A 279 4.91 -12.98 -1.85
N TRP A 280 4.34 -14.16 -1.56
CA TRP A 280 3.94 -14.54 -0.22
C TRP A 280 5.13 -14.58 0.76
N LEU A 281 6.24 -15.20 0.34
CA LEU A 281 7.44 -15.24 1.16
C LEU A 281 8.04 -13.85 1.40
N GLY A 282 8.07 -13.03 0.34
CA GLY A 282 8.54 -11.64 0.42
C GLY A 282 7.69 -10.74 1.32
N LEU A 283 6.41 -11.04 1.48
CA LEU A 283 5.50 -10.30 2.36
C LEU A 283 5.49 -10.82 3.80
N ILE A 284 5.24 -12.12 3.98
CA ILE A 284 4.94 -12.69 5.31
C ILE A 284 6.14 -12.65 6.24
N PHE A 285 7.32 -13.02 5.75
CA PHE A 285 8.51 -13.10 6.58
C PHE A 285 8.89 -11.74 7.19
N PRO A 286 9.08 -10.66 6.42
CA PRO A 286 9.48 -9.39 7.00
C PRO A 286 8.41 -8.78 7.90
N SER A 287 7.14 -8.84 7.52
CA SER A 287 6.05 -8.26 8.30
C SER A 287 5.91 -8.94 9.66
N VAL A 288 5.77 -10.26 9.70
CA VAL A 288 5.65 -11.00 10.96
C VAL A 288 6.91 -10.82 11.82
N PHE A 289 8.09 -10.86 11.20
CA PHE A 289 9.37 -10.70 11.90
C PHE A 289 9.49 -9.32 12.57
N THR A 290 9.22 -8.25 11.84
CA THR A 290 9.34 -6.88 12.38
C THR A 290 8.28 -6.55 13.40
N GLU A 291 7.03 -6.96 13.16
CA GLU A 291 5.91 -6.76 14.07
C GLU A 291 6.07 -7.59 15.35
N TRP A 292 6.60 -8.82 15.29
CA TRP A 292 6.91 -9.61 16.50
C TRP A 292 8.02 -9.00 17.34
N ILE A 293 9.09 -8.50 16.70
CA ILE A 293 10.16 -7.79 17.43
C ILE A 293 9.57 -6.57 18.14
N SER A 294 8.66 -5.83 17.49
CA SER A 294 8.07 -4.65 18.10
C SER A 294 7.21 -4.99 19.33
N VAL A 295 6.43 -6.07 19.30
CA VAL A 295 5.67 -6.55 20.46
C VAL A 295 6.60 -6.92 21.61
N ILE A 296 7.71 -7.62 21.32
CA ILE A 296 8.70 -8.01 22.30
C ILE A 296 9.37 -6.79 22.92
N VAL A 297 9.83 -5.83 22.10
CA VAL A 297 10.51 -4.61 22.58
C VAL A 297 9.52 -3.71 23.35
N MET A 298 8.27 -3.59 22.88
CA MET A 298 7.24 -2.80 23.56
C MET A 298 6.87 -3.37 24.93
N SER A 299 7.13 -4.66 25.20
CA SER A 299 6.92 -5.24 26.54
C SER A 299 7.75 -4.55 27.63
N ALA A 300 8.93 -4.01 27.28
CA ALA A 300 9.82 -3.31 28.22
C ALA A 300 9.22 -2.04 28.83
N THR A 301 8.20 -1.45 28.22
CA THR A 301 7.49 -0.31 28.81
C THR A 301 6.68 -0.69 30.07
N GLY A 302 6.64 -2.00 30.42
CA GLY A 302 6.02 -2.49 31.63
C GLY A 302 4.49 -2.44 31.63
N LEU A 303 3.90 -2.66 32.80
CA LEU A 303 2.43 -2.65 33.00
C LEU A 303 1.91 -1.30 33.51
N ASP A 304 2.76 -0.50 34.18
CA ASP A 304 2.39 0.79 34.69
C ASP A 304 2.65 1.90 33.66
N PRO A 305 1.60 2.51 33.10
CA PRO A 305 1.75 3.58 32.13
C PRO A 305 2.28 4.90 32.70
N ASN A 306 2.36 5.01 34.04
CA ASN A 306 2.83 6.20 34.74
C ASN A 306 4.22 6.01 35.38
N ALA A 307 4.92 4.92 35.10
CA ALA A 307 6.25 4.67 35.63
C ALA A 307 7.25 5.71 35.13
N THR A 308 7.74 6.59 36.03
CA THR A 308 8.67 7.68 35.66
C THR A 308 10.13 7.25 35.56
N ASP A 309 10.48 6.11 36.12
CA ASP A 309 11.83 5.52 36.17
C ASP A 309 12.08 4.51 35.05
N ASN A 310 11.07 4.19 34.23
CA ASN A 310 11.20 3.28 33.12
C ASN A 310 11.74 4.01 31.85
N ILE A 311 13.02 3.77 31.54
CA ILE A 311 13.69 4.42 30.41
C ILE A 311 13.04 4.09 29.05
N TYR A 312 12.46 2.89 28.90
CA TYR A 312 11.81 2.46 27.66
C TYR A 312 10.45 3.17 27.47
N LEU A 313 9.69 3.30 28.56
CA LEU A 313 8.44 4.06 28.56
C LEU A 313 8.70 5.54 28.29
N ASN A 314 9.71 6.11 28.95
CA ASN A 314 10.08 7.52 28.74
C ASN A 314 10.52 7.77 27.29
N GLY A 315 11.36 6.89 26.73
CA GLY A 315 11.76 6.98 25.33
C GLY A 315 10.57 6.89 24.36
N TYR A 316 9.64 5.98 24.64
CA TYR A 316 8.42 5.84 23.85
C TYR A 316 7.53 7.09 23.94
N ASN A 317 7.33 7.64 25.12
CA ASN A 317 6.52 8.84 25.32
C ASN A 317 7.16 10.10 24.70
N ASP A 318 8.48 10.14 24.61
CA ASP A 318 9.22 11.26 24.01
C ASP A 318 9.16 11.26 22.48
N SER A 319 9.39 10.11 21.86
CA SER A 319 9.56 10.02 20.41
C SER A 319 9.04 8.69 19.83
N GLY A 320 7.91 8.20 20.30
CA GLY A 320 7.22 7.04 19.75
C GLY A 320 8.10 5.81 19.55
N ALA A 321 7.95 5.15 18.40
CA ALA A 321 8.72 3.97 18.04
C ALA A 321 10.24 4.26 17.97
N GLY A 322 10.63 5.43 17.51
CA GLY A 322 12.04 5.85 17.44
C GLY A 322 12.67 5.97 18.80
N GLY A 323 12.00 6.61 19.77
CA GLY A 323 12.48 6.76 21.12
C GLY A 323 12.55 5.45 21.90
N LEU A 324 11.58 4.55 21.69
CA LEU A 324 11.61 3.20 22.26
C LEU A 324 12.86 2.42 21.83
N ILE A 325 13.16 2.40 20.52
CA ILE A 325 14.35 1.71 20.00
C ILE A 325 15.63 2.44 20.44
N GLY A 326 15.60 3.77 20.47
CA GLY A 326 16.71 4.58 21.00
C GLY A 326 17.05 4.21 22.45
N ALA A 327 16.05 4.00 23.30
CA ALA A 327 16.23 3.56 24.69
C ALA A 327 16.84 2.16 24.81
N VAL A 328 16.66 1.28 23.78
CA VAL A 328 17.34 -0.02 23.72
C VAL A 328 18.76 0.10 23.22
N LEU A 329 18.99 0.81 22.11
CA LEU A 329 20.28 0.76 21.40
C LEU A 329 21.33 1.74 21.94
N ILE A 330 20.94 2.98 22.28
CA ILE A 330 21.90 4.03 22.63
C ILE A 330 22.65 3.74 23.94
N PRO A 331 21.98 3.33 25.06
CA PRO A 331 22.68 3.05 26.31
C PRO A 331 23.72 1.92 26.20
N HIS A 332 23.47 0.93 25.32
CA HIS A 332 24.32 -0.25 25.18
C HIS A 332 25.40 -0.12 24.11
N LEU A 333 25.10 0.59 23.01
CA LEU A 333 25.94 0.66 21.81
C LEU A 333 26.48 2.05 21.52
N GLY A 334 26.06 3.08 22.26
CA GLY A 334 26.52 4.46 22.08
C GLY A 334 26.30 4.98 20.67
N ASN A 335 27.37 5.52 20.03
CA ASN A 335 27.28 6.06 18.67
C ASN A 335 26.97 5.01 17.60
N PHE A 336 27.33 3.75 17.83
CA PHE A 336 26.93 2.68 16.91
C PHE A 336 25.40 2.43 16.98
N GLY A 337 24.79 2.54 18.15
CA GLY A 337 23.32 2.52 18.30
C GLY A 337 22.65 3.66 17.53
N ARG A 338 23.21 4.87 17.58
CA ARG A 338 22.74 6.02 16.76
C ARG A 338 22.85 5.74 15.27
N PHE A 339 23.95 5.15 14.83
CA PHE A 339 24.11 4.74 13.43
C PHE A 339 23.05 3.71 13.00
N CYS A 340 22.73 2.73 13.86
CA CYS A 340 21.64 1.79 13.62
C CYS A 340 20.29 2.50 13.45
N LEU A 341 19.98 3.50 14.29
CA LEU A 341 18.75 4.30 14.16
C LEU A 341 18.68 5.03 12.82
N VAL A 342 19.78 5.57 12.32
CA VAL A 342 19.84 6.21 10.99
C VAL A 342 19.51 5.20 9.88
N ILE A 343 20.06 3.99 9.95
CA ILE A 343 19.74 2.93 8.97
C ILE A 343 18.23 2.60 9.02
N MET A 344 17.67 2.47 10.22
CA MET A 344 16.24 2.22 10.39
C MET A 344 15.37 3.39 9.90
N ALA A 345 15.81 4.64 10.10
CA ALA A 345 15.12 5.80 9.55
C ALA A 345 15.10 5.75 8.00
N LEU A 346 16.24 5.44 7.39
CA LEU A 346 16.33 5.29 5.93
C LEU A 346 15.54 4.09 5.40
N SER A 347 15.22 3.08 6.24
CA SER A 347 14.38 1.96 5.84
C SER A 347 12.97 2.39 5.41
N THR A 348 12.45 3.46 6.00
CA THR A 348 11.13 3.97 5.65
C THR A 348 11.05 4.46 4.21
N VAL A 349 12.18 4.86 3.62
CA VAL A 349 12.29 5.21 2.20
C VAL A 349 11.99 4.00 1.31
N ALA A 350 12.41 2.78 1.72
CA ALA A 350 12.13 1.56 0.97
C ALA A 350 10.62 1.26 0.86
N ASN A 351 9.83 1.52 1.91
CA ASN A 351 8.37 1.40 1.81
C ASN A 351 7.76 2.55 0.99
N ASN A 352 8.29 3.75 1.12
CA ASN A 352 7.75 4.92 0.41
C ASN A 352 7.96 4.87 -1.11
N CYS A 353 9.08 4.36 -1.58
CA CYS A 353 9.39 4.35 -3.01
C CYS A 353 8.34 3.60 -3.84
N PRO A 354 7.96 2.34 -3.56
CA PRO A 354 6.88 1.66 -4.27
C PRO A 354 5.52 2.36 -4.08
N ASN A 355 5.20 2.87 -2.89
CA ASN A 355 3.95 3.58 -2.67
C ASN A 355 3.81 4.79 -3.59
N ILE A 356 4.80 5.68 -3.62
CA ILE A 356 4.76 6.88 -4.46
C ILE A 356 4.85 6.54 -5.95
N TYR A 357 5.62 5.51 -6.31
CA TYR A 357 5.63 5.00 -7.67
C TYR A 357 4.21 4.60 -8.12
N SER A 358 3.50 3.78 -7.34
CA SER A 358 2.12 3.38 -7.65
C SER A 358 1.13 4.54 -7.59
N VAL A 359 1.26 5.49 -6.67
CA VAL A 359 0.44 6.73 -6.67
C VAL A 359 0.55 7.47 -8.00
N THR A 360 1.77 7.62 -8.54
CA THR A 360 1.99 8.31 -9.82
C THR A 360 1.40 7.58 -11.02
N LEU A 361 1.23 6.26 -10.95
CA LEU A 361 0.54 5.46 -11.95
C LEU A 361 -0.99 5.52 -11.78
N ASN A 362 -1.47 5.38 -10.55
CA ASN A 362 -2.89 5.36 -10.23
C ASN A 362 -3.58 6.68 -10.59
N ILE A 363 -2.92 7.82 -10.33
CA ILE A 363 -3.47 9.14 -10.67
C ILE A 363 -3.72 9.28 -12.18
N LYS A 364 -2.92 8.62 -13.02
CA LYS A 364 -3.09 8.63 -14.47
C LYS A 364 -4.30 7.79 -14.96
N VAL A 365 -4.84 6.93 -14.12
CA VAL A 365 -6.10 6.21 -14.41
C VAL A 365 -7.33 7.10 -14.18
N ILE A 366 -7.24 8.14 -13.36
CA ILE A 366 -8.36 9.00 -12.97
C ILE A 366 -8.92 9.78 -14.16
N GLY A 367 -8.05 10.33 -15.04
CA GLY A 367 -8.55 11.14 -16.14
C GLY A 367 -7.54 11.48 -17.23
N ARG A 368 -8.01 12.08 -18.32
CA ARG A 368 -7.14 12.50 -19.43
C ARG A 368 -6.13 13.57 -19.01
N TRP A 369 -6.60 14.56 -18.24
CA TRP A 369 -5.76 15.66 -17.79
C TRP A 369 -4.62 15.21 -16.87
N THR A 370 -4.81 14.14 -16.09
CA THR A 370 -3.74 13.59 -15.24
C THR A 370 -2.67 12.82 -16.03
N ARG A 371 -3.03 12.30 -17.21
CA ARG A 371 -2.09 11.59 -18.09
C ARG A 371 -1.08 12.52 -18.75
N VAL A 372 -1.51 13.73 -19.08
CA VAL A 372 -0.68 14.74 -19.76
C VAL A 372 0.49 15.18 -18.86
N VAL A 373 0.28 15.23 -17.55
CA VAL A 373 1.31 15.65 -16.60
C VAL A 373 2.36 14.55 -16.43
N PRO A 374 3.66 14.86 -16.61
CA PRO A 374 4.75 13.92 -16.42
C PRO A 374 4.75 13.30 -15.01
N ARG A 375 5.18 12.04 -14.90
CA ARG A 375 5.16 11.27 -13.66
C ARG A 375 5.93 11.93 -12.51
N PHE A 376 7.10 12.50 -12.80
CA PHE A 376 7.94 13.14 -11.78
C PHE A 376 7.28 14.37 -11.14
N ILE A 377 6.39 15.07 -11.86
CA ILE A 377 5.62 16.19 -11.30
C ILE A 377 4.60 15.65 -10.28
N TRP A 378 3.94 14.54 -10.58
CA TRP A 378 3.05 13.88 -9.63
C TRP A 378 3.80 13.37 -8.40
N ALA A 379 5.02 12.86 -8.56
CA ALA A 379 5.86 12.46 -7.43
C ALA A 379 6.22 13.67 -6.54
N LEU A 380 6.52 14.83 -7.13
CA LEU A 380 6.79 16.07 -6.38
C LEU A 380 5.55 16.56 -5.63
N ILE A 381 4.39 16.58 -6.31
CA ILE A 381 3.12 16.98 -5.69
C ILE A 381 2.78 16.05 -4.52
N ALA A 382 2.96 14.75 -4.70
CA ALA A 382 2.78 13.78 -3.64
C ALA A 382 3.74 14.02 -2.46
N ALA A 383 5.03 14.29 -2.75
CA ALA A 383 6.03 14.57 -1.72
C ALA A 383 5.66 15.78 -0.86
N ILE A 384 5.20 16.85 -1.48
CA ILE A 384 4.72 18.04 -0.77
C ILE A 384 3.46 17.71 0.05
N ALA A 385 2.48 17.02 -0.55
CA ALA A 385 1.21 16.73 0.10
C ALA A 385 1.38 15.86 1.35
N TYR A 386 2.09 14.72 1.25
CA TYR A 386 2.26 13.87 2.43
C TYR A 386 3.19 14.50 3.48
N SER A 387 4.13 15.36 3.09
CA SER A 387 4.97 16.09 4.07
C SER A 387 4.16 17.07 4.90
N ILE A 388 3.23 17.81 4.28
CA ILE A 388 2.33 18.72 5.00
C ILE A 388 1.45 17.93 5.97
N ILE A 389 0.83 16.83 5.52
CA ILE A 389 -0.01 15.98 6.36
C ILE A 389 0.81 15.39 7.52
N ALA A 390 2.06 14.98 7.26
CA ALA A 390 2.93 14.40 8.26
C ALA A 390 3.35 15.40 9.35
N ILE A 391 3.62 16.65 9.00
CA ILE A 391 3.98 17.70 9.97
C ILE A 391 2.84 17.94 10.95
N GLU A 392 1.59 18.01 10.47
CA GLU A 392 0.41 18.15 11.32
C GLU A 392 0.12 16.87 12.14
N GLY A 393 0.34 15.70 11.54
CA GLY A 393 0.08 14.40 12.17
C GLY A 393 1.14 13.93 13.18
N TYR A 394 2.31 14.56 13.20
CA TYR A 394 3.47 14.09 13.98
C TYR A 394 3.16 13.93 15.47
N SER A 395 2.47 14.90 16.08
CA SER A 395 2.12 14.89 17.51
C SER A 395 1.01 13.90 17.90
N HIS A 396 0.34 13.30 16.90
CA HIS A 396 -0.80 12.38 17.11
C HIS A 396 -0.60 11.08 16.33
N PHE A 397 0.64 10.66 16.16
CA PHE A 397 1.03 9.60 15.22
C PHE A 397 0.28 8.29 15.44
N GLU A 398 0.14 7.81 16.69
CA GLU A 398 -0.55 6.54 16.98
C GLU A 398 -2.02 6.55 16.52
N SER A 399 -2.72 7.65 16.79
CA SER A 399 -4.12 7.80 16.37
C SER A 399 -4.22 7.89 14.83
N VAL A 400 -3.29 8.60 14.19
CA VAL A 400 -3.22 8.69 12.73
C VAL A 400 -2.96 7.32 12.14
N LEU A 401 -1.97 6.59 12.63
CA LEU A 401 -1.63 5.24 12.17
C LEU A 401 -2.82 4.29 12.34
N ASN A 402 -3.40 4.25 13.53
CA ASN A 402 -4.53 3.38 13.84
C ASN A 402 -5.74 3.62 12.93
N ASN A 403 -6.19 4.86 12.82
CA ASN A 403 -7.33 5.22 11.98
C ASN A 403 -7.06 4.95 10.51
N PHE A 404 -5.83 5.20 10.06
CA PHE A 404 -5.41 4.98 8.69
C PHE A 404 -5.36 3.48 8.34
N MET A 405 -4.84 2.62 9.21
CA MET A 405 -4.81 1.18 8.98
C MET A 405 -6.22 0.58 8.88
N ASN A 406 -7.12 1.00 9.76
CA ASN A 406 -8.52 0.60 9.70
C ASN A 406 -9.20 1.08 8.41
N PHE A 407 -8.98 2.33 8.00
CA PHE A 407 -9.48 2.82 6.70
C PHE A 407 -9.01 1.93 5.54
N ILE A 408 -7.74 1.54 5.54
CA ILE A 408 -7.20 0.64 4.52
C ILE A 408 -7.86 -0.73 4.58
N ALA A 409 -8.01 -1.32 5.77
CA ALA A 409 -8.69 -2.60 5.94
C ALA A 409 -10.06 -2.59 5.28
N TYR A 410 -10.83 -1.53 5.49
CA TYR A 410 -12.19 -1.40 4.96
C TYR A 410 -12.23 -1.33 3.44
N TRP A 411 -11.58 -0.32 2.85
CA TRP A 411 -11.72 -0.11 1.41
C TRP A 411 -10.98 -1.14 0.56
N ALA A 412 -9.79 -1.60 1.01
CA ALA A 412 -9.02 -2.59 0.26
C ALA A 412 -9.70 -3.97 0.28
N THR A 413 -10.42 -4.29 1.37
CA THR A 413 -11.27 -5.48 1.43
C THR A 413 -12.43 -5.37 0.44
N ILE A 414 -13.13 -4.25 0.40
CA ILE A 414 -14.22 -4.02 -0.56
C ILE A 414 -13.69 -4.14 -2.00
N TYR A 415 -12.57 -3.48 -2.30
CA TYR A 415 -11.92 -3.56 -3.61
C TYR A 415 -11.57 -5.01 -3.99
N SER A 416 -10.90 -5.71 -3.09
CA SER A 416 -10.48 -7.10 -3.32
C SER A 416 -11.69 -8.03 -3.45
N SER A 417 -12.75 -7.80 -2.69
CA SER A 417 -13.99 -8.59 -2.75
C SER A 417 -14.68 -8.45 -4.11
N VAL A 418 -14.78 -7.24 -4.67
CA VAL A 418 -15.32 -7.02 -6.01
C VAL A 418 -14.45 -7.73 -7.05
N ALA A 419 -13.14 -7.54 -7.00
CA ALA A 419 -12.21 -8.08 -7.99
C ALA A 419 -12.17 -9.61 -7.98
N LEU A 420 -12.08 -10.23 -6.79
CA LEU A 420 -12.02 -11.68 -6.64
C LEU A 420 -13.36 -12.34 -6.97
N THR A 421 -14.47 -11.76 -6.54
CA THR A 421 -15.80 -12.28 -6.88
C THR A 421 -16.04 -12.21 -8.39
N ASP A 422 -15.69 -11.09 -9.06
CA ASP A 422 -15.82 -11.00 -10.51
C ASP A 422 -14.93 -12.03 -11.21
N HIS A 423 -13.69 -12.21 -10.74
CA HIS A 423 -12.74 -13.16 -11.31
C HIS A 423 -13.20 -14.62 -11.18
N PHE A 424 -13.56 -15.05 -9.98
CA PHE A 424 -13.87 -16.47 -9.75
C PHE A 424 -15.29 -16.85 -10.17
N VAL A 425 -16.27 -15.99 -9.90
CA VAL A 425 -17.67 -16.32 -10.13
C VAL A 425 -18.12 -15.98 -11.57
N PHE A 426 -17.82 -14.77 -12.03
CA PHE A 426 -18.37 -14.27 -13.29
C PHE A 426 -17.44 -14.50 -14.49
N ARG A 427 -16.12 -14.44 -14.30
CA ARG A 427 -15.13 -14.70 -15.36
C ARG A 427 -14.57 -16.12 -15.34
N ARG A 428 -14.74 -16.83 -14.23
CA ARG A 428 -14.30 -18.21 -14.06
C ARG A 428 -12.80 -18.41 -14.31
N GLY A 429 -11.98 -17.41 -13.90
CA GLY A 429 -10.52 -17.45 -13.98
C GLY A 429 -9.93 -16.57 -15.08
N PHE A 430 -8.63 -16.71 -15.31
CA PHE A 430 -7.84 -15.87 -16.21
C PHE A 430 -8.29 -15.94 -17.68
N GLY A 431 -8.87 -17.04 -18.14
CA GLY A 431 -9.40 -17.18 -19.50
C GLY A 431 -10.64 -16.32 -19.81
N GLY A 432 -11.29 -15.77 -18.79
CA GLY A 432 -12.48 -14.93 -18.93
C GLY A 432 -12.19 -13.46 -19.27
N TYR A 433 -10.96 -13.12 -19.62
CA TYR A 433 -10.55 -11.76 -19.95
C TYR A 433 -10.09 -11.66 -21.41
N ASN A 434 -10.64 -10.72 -22.16
CA ASN A 434 -10.05 -10.30 -23.43
C ASN A 434 -9.17 -9.08 -23.16
N VAL A 435 -7.85 -9.28 -23.14
CA VAL A 435 -6.89 -8.27 -22.74
C VAL A 435 -6.92 -7.06 -23.68
N ASP A 436 -7.19 -7.24 -24.96
CA ASP A 436 -7.23 -6.16 -25.96
C ASP A 436 -8.41 -5.20 -25.77
N ASP A 437 -9.32 -5.52 -24.84
CA ASP A 437 -10.46 -4.68 -24.51
C ASP A 437 -10.20 -3.74 -23.33
N TYR A 438 -9.01 -3.80 -22.68
CA TYR A 438 -8.66 -3.01 -21.47
C TYR A 438 -8.86 -1.50 -21.64
N ASN A 439 -8.86 -0.99 -22.86
CA ASN A 439 -9.04 0.42 -23.20
C ASN A 439 -10.31 0.74 -23.98
N LYS A 440 -11.19 -0.24 -24.18
CA LYS A 440 -12.43 -0.08 -24.96
C LYS A 440 -13.62 0.01 -24.02
N PRO A 441 -14.06 1.24 -23.64
CA PRO A 441 -15.15 1.41 -22.67
C PRO A 441 -16.44 0.70 -23.08
N GLU A 442 -16.67 0.57 -24.38
CA GLU A 442 -17.83 -0.12 -24.97
C GLU A 442 -17.83 -1.63 -24.74
N LYS A 443 -16.66 -2.24 -24.49
CA LYS A 443 -16.48 -3.67 -24.20
C LYS A 443 -16.27 -3.98 -22.72
N LEU A 444 -15.94 -2.96 -21.94
CA LEU A 444 -15.79 -3.07 -20.50
C LEU A 444 -17.16 -3.03 -19.83
N PRO A 445 -17.28 -3.57 -18.61
CA PRO A 445 -18.48 -3.37 -17.79
C PRO A 445 -18.81 -1.90 -17.64
N ILE A 446 -20.08 -1.54 -17.49
CA ILE A 446 -20.47 -0.16 -17.16
C ILE A 446 -19.93 0.23 -15.80
N GLY A 447 -19.86 -0.74 -14.88
CA GLY A 447 -19.34 -0.58 -13.53
C GLY A 447 -20.40 -0.24 -12.49
N PHE A 448 -21.67 -0.19 -12.89
CA PHE A 448 -22.78 0.08 -11.96
C PHE A 448 -22.82 -0.96 -10.84
N ALA A 449 -22.80 -2.26 -11.18
CA ALA A 449 -22.83 -3.34 -10.20
C ALA A 449 -21.66 -3.28 -9.21
N ALA A 450 -20.45 -2.99 -9.70
CA ALA A 450 -19.27 -2.89 -8.87
C ALA A 450 -19.32 -1.69 -7.91
N ILE A 451 -19.74 -0.50 -8.40
CA ILE A 451 -19.86 0.69 -7.56
C ILE A 451 -21.03 0.53 -6.56
N PHE A 452 -22.16 -0.01 -6.97
CA PHE A 452 -23.26 -0.33 -6.07
C PHE A 452 -22.80 -1.28 -4.95
N SER A 453 -22.08 -2.35 -5.31
CA SER A 453 -21.54 -3.30 -4.34
C SER A 453 -20.48 -2.66 -3.43
N PHE A 454 -19.67 -1.74 -3.95
CA PHE A 454 -18.73 -0.96 -3.16
C PHE A 454 -19.46 -0.12 -2.11
N LEU A 455 -20.53 0.57 -2.49
CA LEU A 455 -21.35 1.35 -1.55
C LEU A 455 -22.07 0.47 -0.52
N CYS A 456 -22.58 -0.71 -0.92
CA CYS A 456 -23.11 -1.67 0.04
C CYS A 456 -22.03 -2.16 1.02
N GLY A 457 -20.80 -2.36 0.54
CA GLY A 457 -19.66 -2.67 1.39
C GLY A 457 -19.37 -1.56 2.40
N CYS A 458 -19.44 -0.29 1.99
CA CYS A 458 -19.31 0.85 2.92
C CYS A 458 -20.40 0.85 3.99
N VAL A 459 -21.63 0.46 3.64
CA VAL A 459 -22.71 0.28 4.65
C VAL A 459 -22.35 -0.84 5.60
N GLY A 460 -21.86 -1.98 5.11
CA GLY A 460 -21.38 -3.08 5.93
C GLY A 460 -20.29 -2.64 6.91
N VAL A 461 -19.29 -1.92 6.42
CA VAL A 461 -18.24 -1.32 7.25
C VAL A 461 -18.84 -0.43 8.34
N ALA A 462 -19.73 0.50 7.98
CA ALA A 462 -20.36 1.40 8.96
C ALA A 462 -21.15 0.64 10.04
N LEU A 463 -21.72 -0.51 9.72
CA LEU A 463 -22.42 -1.33 10.70
C LEU A 463 -21.47 -2.05 11.67
N GLY A 464 -20.26 -2.42 11.22
CA GLY A 464 -19.31 -3.25 11.97
C GLY A 464 -18.09 -2.53 12.52
N MET A 465 -17.81 -1.27 12.14
CA MET A 465 -16.61 -0.54 12.57
C MET A 465 -16.70 -0.07 14.02
N SER A 466 -15.56 -0.08 14.71
CA SER A 466 -15.38 0.47 16.05
C SER A 466 -14.21 1.43 16.06
N GLN A 467 -14.49 2.70 15.81
CA GLN A 467 -13.50 3.76 15.76
C GLN A 467 -13.77 4.84 16.80
N THR A 468 -12.77 5.66 17.13
CA THR A 468 -12.89 6.73 18.13
C THR A 468 -13.99 7.75 17.81
N TRP A 469 -14.32 7.93 16.53
CA TRP A 469 -15.29 8.88 16.03
C TRP A 469 -16.66 8.27 15.68
N PHE A 470 -16.75 6.93 15.56
CA PHE A 470 -18.00 6.24 15.29
C PHE A 470 -17.92 4.75 15.64
N THR A 471 -18.94 4.23 16.30
CA THR A 471 -19.10 2.80 16.60
C THR A 471 -20.41 2.30 15.99
N GLY A 472 -20.30 1.32 15.11
CA GLY A 472 -21.44 0.71 14.44
C GLY A 472 -22.27 -0.19 15.38
N PRO A 473 -23.55 -0.43 15.07
CA PRO A 473 -24.44 -1.20 15.93
C PRO A 473 -24.03 -2.67 16.12
N LEU A 474 -23.22 -3.23 15.19
CA LEU A 474 -22.72 -4.61 15.26
C LEU A 474 -21.35 -4.70 15.95
N ALA A 475 -20.66 -3.58 16.17
CA ALA A 475 -19.31 -3.52 16.72
C ALA A 475 -19.26 -3.60 18.26
N LYS A 476 -20.19 -4.32 18.90
CA LYS A 476 -20.32 -4.41 20.37
C LYS A 476 -19.11 -5.04 21.07
N HIS A 477 -18.38 -5.87 20.35
CA HIS A 477 -17.25 -6.65 20.86
C HIS A 477 -15.93 -6.34 20.16
N GLY A 478 -15.83 -5.24 19.43
CA GLY A 478 -14.64 -4.81 18.70
C GLY A 478 -14.93 -4.49 17.23
N ASP A 479 -13.89 -4.11 16.49
CA ASP A 479 -14.02 -3.77 15.08
C ASP A 479 -14.14 -5.03 14.23
N ILE A 480 -15.28 -5.15 13.54
CA ILE A 480 -15.58 -6.18 12.52
C ILE A 480 -15.96 -5.51 11.20
N GLY A 481 -15.46 -4.29 10.97
CA GLY A 481 -15.86 -3.47 9.82
C GLY A 481 -15.43 -4.08 8.49
N PHE A 482 -14.23 -4.61 8.38
CA PHE A 482 -13.77 -5.18 7.12
C PHE A 482 -14.50 -6.50 6.77
N GLU A 483 -14.83 -7.34 7.77
CA GLU A 483 -15.60 -8.57 7.56
C GLU A 483 -17.02 -8.26 7.08
N MET A 484 -17.67 -7.29 7.70
CA MET A 484 -19.00 -6.84 7.27
C MET A 484 -18.92 -6.20 5.88
N GLY A 485 -17.88 -5.42 5.61
CA GLY A 485 -17.59 -4.87 4.29
C GLY A 485 -17.46 -5.95 3.23
N LEU A 486 -16.72 -7.02 3.51
CA LEU A 486 -16.58 -8.18 2.62
C LEU A 486 -17.93 -8.82 2.34
N ILE A 487 -18.69 -9.18 3.40
CA ILE A 487 -19.97 -9.90 3.27
C ILE A 487 -20.98 -9.08 2.43
N PHE A 488 -21.13 -7.80 2.74
CA PHE A 488 -22.09 -6.93 2.04
C PHE A 488 -21.67 -6.70 0.58
N THR A 489 -20.37 -6.54 0.33
CA THR A 489 -19.84 -6.35 -1.04
C THR A 489 -20.09 -7.59 -1.89
N VAL A 490 -19.72 -8.76 -1.39
CA VAL A 490 -19.89 -10.03 -2.13
C VAL A 490 -21.37 -10.30 -2.39
N ALA A 491 -22.23 -10.20 -1.37
CA ALA A 491 -23.66 -10.42 -1.51
C ALA A 491 -24.28 -9.46 -2.54
N ALA A 492 -23.96 -8.18 -2.46
CA ALA A 492 -24.45 -7.18 -3.41
C ALA A 492 -23.98 -7.45 -4.85
N LEU A 493 -22.71 -7.86 -5.03
CA LEU A 493 -22.16 -8.11 -6.36
C LEU A 493 -22.77 -9.38 -7.00
N LEU A 494 -23.01 -10.43 -6.22
CA LEU A 494 -23.65 -11.65 -6.71
C LEU A 494 -25.06 -11.38 -7.26
N VAL A 495 -25.76 -10.39 -6.73
CA VAL A 495 -27.10 -9.99 -7.19
C VAL A 495 -27.01 -8.96 -8.33
N SER A 496 -26.22 -7.92 -8.16
CA SER A 496 -26.21 -6.76 -9.07
C SER A 496 -25.49 -7.05 -10.41
N ARG A 497 -24.46 -7.90 -10.42
CA ARG A 497 -23.69 -8.18 -11.64
C ARG A 497 -24.48 -8.95 -12.70
N PRO A 498 -25.28 -10.00 -12.38
CA PRO A 498 -26.19 -10.61 -13.34
C PRO A 498 -27.22 -9.64 -13.90
N VAL A 499 -27.74 -8.74 -13.06
CA VAL A 499 -28.69 -7.69 -13.51
C VAL A 499 -28.00 -6.74 -14.49
N GLU A 500 -26.80 -6.24 -14.18
CA GLU A 500 -26.04 -5.40 -15.11
C GLU A 500 -25.78 -6.10 -16.45
N LYS A 501 -25.35 -7.37 -16.43
CA LYS A 501 -25.13 -8.17 -17.65
C LYS A 501 -26.40 -8.37 -18.45
N HIS A 502 -27.54 -8.58 -17.79
CA HIS A 502 -28.84 -8.78 -18.48
C HIS A 502 -29.27 -7.51 -19.23
N PHE A 503 -29.18 -6.34 -18.58
CA PHE A 503 -29.66 -5.09 -19.18
C PHE A 503 -28.68 -4.50 -20.20
N PHE A 504 -27.39 -4.59 -19.96
CA PHE A 504 -26.37 -3.92 -20.79
C PHE A 504 -25.60 -4.87 -21.70
N LYS A 505 -25.79 -6.19 -21.56
CA LYS A 505 -25.13 -7.24 -22.36
C LYS A 505 -23.59 -7.15 -22.36
N ARG A 506 -23.00 -6.68 -21.27
CA ARG A 506 -21.56 -6.49 -21.08
C ARG A 506 -21.04 -7.13 -19.79
#